data_99e7dcaee5e2d56f08afa61797013dff
#
_entry.id   99e7dcaee5e2d56f08afa61797013dff
#
_cell.length_a   1.000
_cell.length_b   1.000
_cell.length_c   1.000
_cell.angle_alpha   90.00
_cell.angle_beta   90.00
_cell.angle_gamma   90.00
#
_symmetry.space_group_name_H-M   'P 1'
#
loop_
_entity.id
_entity.type
_entity.pdbx_description
1 polymer ?
#
loop_
_entity_poly.entity_id
_entity_poly.type
_entity_poly.pdbx_seq_one_letter_code
_entity_poly.pdbx_strand_id
1 'polypeptide(L)'
;ICAMTECNQRLVKLVQREECGINSVNISRTAIGFIIRGEKKVFINDSTTTLAAGEMFIFGEGLHYEENILQDGAFEQIVFYISTEDLEKIIISVSQNYSISCQSNHICNKCRNTNFIATEPSPIIAEFFGYINRYFRHNSIRVTEAVEQIKLTELIFLILNDEDNCIKRFI
;
A
#
# COMPACT_ATOMS: atom_id res chain seq x y z
N ILE A 1 11.16 20.80 -4.76
CA ILE A 1 11.20 19.43 -5.32
C ILE A 1 11.18 18.50 -4.15
N CYS A 2 9.99 17.99 -3.80
CA CYS A 2 9.84 16.96 -2.79
C CYS A 2 10.28 15.61 -3.41
N ALA A 3 11.58 15.35 -3.47
CA ALA A 3 12.08 14.06 -3.88
C ALA A 3 11.86 13.08 -2.72
N MET A 4 10.90 12.18 -2.84
CA MET A 4 10.84 11.01 -1.97
C MET A 4 12.01 10.10 -2.32
N THR A 5 13.05 10.17 -1.51
CA THR A 5 14.15 9.21 -1.58
C THR A 5 13.62 7.88 -1.08
N GLU A 6 13.75 6.85 -1.89
CA GLU A 6 13.38 5.49 -1.50
C GLU A 6 14.16 5.12 -0.22
N CYS A 7 13.43 4.95 0.87
CA CYS A 7 14.00 4.53 2.14
C CYS A 7 14.13 3.01 2.14
N ASN A 8 15.23 2.46 2.66
CA ASN A 8 15.41 1.00 2.82
C ASN A 8 14.39 0.37 3.77
N GLN A 9 13.57 1.17 4.44
CA GLN A 9 12.52 0.70 5.33
C GLN A 9 11.40 -0.02 4.54
N ARG A 10 10.86 -1.07 5.14
CA ARG A 10 9.71 -1.82 4.60
C ARG A 10 8.38 -1.19 4.96
N LEU A 11 8.32 -0.46 6.05
CA LEU A 11 7.11 0.20 6.56
C LEU A 11 7.40 1.67 6.84
N VAL A 12 6.68 2.54 6.16
CA VAL A 12 6.87 3.99 6.25
C VAL A 12 5.53 4.68 6.49
N LYS A 13 5.49 5.62 7.43
CA LYS A 13 4.43 6.62 7.52
C LYS A 13 4.94 7.93 6.94
N LEU A 14 4.29 8.37 5.86
CA LEU A 14 4.51 9.68 5.26
C LEU A 14 3.53 10.68 5.87
N VAL A 15 4.05 11.83 6.29
CA VAL A 15 3.27 13.01 6.66
C VAL A 15 3.79 14.19 5.84
N GLN A 16 2.95 14.71 4.96
CA GLN A 16 3.23 15.88 4.14
C GLN A 16 2.41 17.07 4.65
N ARG A 17 3.06 18.22 4.88
CA ARG A 17 2.42 19.43 5.42
C ARG A 17 2.41 20.60 4.45
N GLU A 18 3.02 20.45 3.30
CA GLU A 18 3.10 21.46 2.25
C GLU A 18 2.65 20.86 0.93
N GLU A 19 1.94 21.63 0.13
CA GLU A 19 1.56 21.20 -1.21
C GLU A 19 2.79 21.17 -2.11
N CYS A 20 3.02 20.06 -2.77
CA CYS A 20 4.16 19.85 -3.65
C CYS A 20 3.77 19.76 -5.14
N GLY A 21 2.46 19.80 -5.44
CA GLY A 21 1.95 19.56 -6.79
C GLY A 21 2.24 18.14 -7.29
N ILE A 22 2.30 17.98 -8.61
CA ILE A 22 2.54 16.68 -9.23
C ILE A 22 4.01 16.30 -9.06
N ASN A 23 4.26 15.11 -8.51
CA ASN A 23 5.58 14.52 -8.32
C ASN A 23 5.73 13.24 -9.11
N SER A 24 6.95 12.96 -9.55
CA SER A 24 7.32 11.65 -10.07
C SER A 24 7.97 10.81 -8.97
N VAL A 25 7.51 9.59 -8.83
CA VAL A 25 8.04 8.62 -7.87
C VAL A 25 8.51 7.39 -8.63
N ASN A 26 9.79 7.04 -8.48
CA ASN A 26 10.34 5.83 -9.04
C ASN A 26 10.42 4.77 -7.94
N ILE A 27 9.69 3.69 -8.10
CA ILE A 27 9.53 2.63 -7.10
C ILE A 27 10.30 1.40 -7.58
N SER A 28 11.24 0.93 -6.78
CA SER A 28 12.04 -0.28 -7.05
C SER A 28 11.48 -1.55 -6.38
N ARG A 29 10.41 -1.40 -5.61
CA ARG A 29 9.71 -2.49 -4.91
C ARG A 29 8.21 -2.27 -5.00
N THR A 30 7.42 -3.32 -4.96
CA THR A 30 5.95 -3.17 -4.86
C THR A 30 5.60 -2.36 -3.60
N ALA A 31 4.76 -1.34 -3.76
CA ALA A 31 4.28 -0.51 -2.66
C ALA A 31 2.80 -0.77 -2.41
N ILE A 32 2.44 -1.13 -1.18
CA ILE A 32 1.06 -1.30 -0.72
C ILE A 32 0.78 -0.18 0.26
N GLY A 33 -0.10 0.75 -0.10
CA GLY A 33 -0.36 1.95 0.68
C GLY A 33 -1.81 2.12 1.10
N PHE A 34 -2.00 2.89 2.16
CA PHE A 34 -3.30 3.25 2.72
C PHE A 34 -3.32 4.74 3.08
N ILE A 35 -4.35 5.45 2.65
CA ILE A 35 -4.50 6.88 2.90
C ILE A 35 -5.15 7.07 4.28
N ILE A 36 -4.45 7.76 5.17
CA ILE A 36 -4.94 8.11 6.52
C ILE A 36 -5.69 9.44 6.50
N ARG A 37 -5.16 10.42 5.76
CA ARG A 37 -5.70 11.78 5.67
C ARG A 37 -5.36 12.42 4.33
N GLY A 38 -6.28 13.22 3.81
CA GLY A 38 -6.14 13.89 2.53
C GLY A 38 -6.56 13.00 1.36
N GLU A 39 -6.17 13.40 0.18
CA GLU A 39 -6.44 12.69 -1.05
C GLU A 39 -5.15 12.48 -1.85
N LYS A 40 -5.08 11.39 -2.58
CA LYS A 40 -4.00 11.09 -3.52
C LYS A 40 -4.56 11.00 -4.93
N LYS A 41 -4.03 11.80 -5.84
CA LYS A 41 -4.26 11.64 -7.28
C LYS A 41 -3.11 10.88 -7.90
N VAL A 42 -3.43 9.89 -8.71
CA VAL A 42 -2.46 9.11 -9.48
C VAL A 42 -2.77 9.27 -10.97
N PHE A 43 -1.74 9.63 -11.72
CA PHE A 43 -1.83 9.92 -13.15
C PHE A 43 -1.27 8.75 -13.93
N ILE A 44 -2.13 8.10 -14.74
CA ILE A 44 -1.77 6.93 -15.56
C ILE A 44 -2.24 7.19 -16.98
N ASN A 45 -1.30 7.32 -17.91
CA ASN A 45 -1.59 7.72 -19.27
C ASN A 45 -2.44 9.02 -19.29
N ASP A 46 -3.60 8.98 -19.93
CA ASP A 46 -4.52 10.12 -20.02
C ASP A 46 -5.63 10.10 -18.94
N SER A 47 -5.49 9.25 -17.92
CA SER A 47 -6.47 9.11 -16.85
C SER A 47 -5.92 9.51 -15.49
N THR A 48 -6.80 10.02 -14.63
CA THR A 48 -6.50 10.35 -13.24
C THR A 48 -7.40 9.55 -12.33
N THR A 49 -6.78 8.85 -11.36
CA THR A 49 -7.50 8.17 -10.29
C THR A 49 -7.29 8.94 -9.00
N THR A 50 -8.37 9.27 -8.30
CA THR A 50 -8.32 9.92 -6.99
C THR A 50 -8.68 8.91 -5.90
N LEU A 51 -7.84 8.85 -4.87
CA LEU A 51 -8.06 8.05 -3.67
C LEU A 51 -8.29 8.99 -2.49
N ALA A 52 -9.32 8.72 -1.70
CA ALA A 52 -9.63 9.43 -0.47
C ALA A 52 -9.03 8.71 0.77
N ALA A 53 -9.12 9.38 1.91
CA ALA A 53 -8.81 8.76 3.19
C ALA A 53 -9.67 7.49 3.39
N GLY A 54 -9.05 6.41 3.84
CA GLY A 54 -9.68 5.09 4.01
C GLY A 54 -9.51 4.15 2.81
N GLU A 55 -9.01 4.64 1.68
CA GLU A 55 -8.73 3.81 0.51
C GLU A 55 -7.27 3.33 0.48
N MET A 56 -7.06 2.21 -0.18
CA MET A 56 -5.75 1.63 -0.35
C MET A 56 -5.35 1.54 -1.82
N PHE A 57 -4.04 1.47 -2.04
CA PHE A 57 -3.46 1.36 -3.37
C PHE A 57 -2.30 0.38 -3.41
N ILE A 58 -2.02 -0.13 -4.60
CA ILE A 58 -0.76 -0.80 -4.92
C ILE A 58 -0.12 -0.11 -6.12
N PHE A 59 1.17 0.21 -5.96
CA PHE A 59 2.07 0.50 -7.07
C PHE A 59 2.99 -0.69 -7.31
N GLY A 60 3.05 -1.16 -8.54
CA GLY A 60 4.15 -2.00 -9.00
C GLY A 60 5.43 -1.19 -9.19
N GLU A 61 6.53 -1.89 -9.45
CA GLU A 61 7.82 -1.27 -9.74
C GLU A 61 7.75 -0.37 -10.98
N GLY A 62 8.47 0.74 -10.94
CA GLY A 62 8.57 1.67 -12.06
C GLY A 62 8.29 3.12 -11.68
N LEU A 63 8.13 3.95 -12.71
CA LEU A 63 7.88 5.38 -12.58
C LEU A 63 6.37 5.64 -12.50
N HIS A 64 5.97 6.35 -11.45
CA HIS A 64 4.61 6.79 -11.22
C HIS A 64 4.54 8.31 -11.05
N TYR A 65 3.41 8.90 -11.41
CA TYR A 65 3.13 10.31 -11.21
C TYR A 65 1.96 10.46 -10.25
N GLU A 66 2.15 11.26 -9.20
CA GLU A 66 1.15 11.44 -8.16
C GLU A 66 1.12 12.88 -7.64
N GLU A 67 -0.02 13.27 -7.08
CA GLU A 67 -0.22 14.52 -6.34
C GLU A 67 -0.93 14.20 -5.03
N ASN A 68 -0.38 14.65 -3.91
CA ASN A 68 -0.99 14.53 -2.61
C ASN A 68 -1.67 15.85 -2.25
N ILE A 69 -2.96 15.80 -1.95
CA ILE A 69 -3.80 16.94 -1.58
C ILE A 69 -3.99 16.93 -0.07
N LEU A 70 -3.67 18.06 0.55
CA LEU A 70 -3.78 18.21 1.99
C LEU A 70 -5.24 18.34 2.43
N GLN A 71 -5.56 17.73 3.56
CA GLN A 71 -6.80 17.95 4.30
C GLN A 71 -6.44 18.38 5.71
N ASP A 72 -7.03 19.50 6.19
CA ASP A 72 -6.72 20.08 7.49
C ASP A 72 -5.20 20.26 7.73
N GLY A 73 -4.50 20.75 6.71
CA GLY A 73 -3.07 21.07 6.75
C GLY A 73 -2.12 19.87 6.71
N ALA A 74 -2.61 18.67 6.38
CA ALA A 74 -1.75 17.51 6.22
C ALA A 74 -2.31 16.49 5.21
N PHE A 75 -1.39 15.77 4.55
CA PHE A 75 -1.63 14.50 3.91
C PHE A 75 -0.86 13.43 4.68
N GLU A 76 -1.51 12.31 4.98
CA GLU A 76 -0.89 11.20 5.70
C GLU A 76 -1.19 9.86 5.03
N GLN A 77 -0.16 9.05 4.84
CA GLN A 77 -0.30 7.68 4.33
C GLN A 77 0.65 6.73 5.04
N ILE A 78 0.29 5.45 5.06
CA ILE A 78 1.15 4.35 5.47
C ILE A 78 1.44 3.51 4.24
N VAL A 79 2.71 3.14 4.03
CA VAL A 79 3.13 2.35 2.88
C VAL A 79 4.03 1.21 3.34
N PHE A 80 3.72 0.00 2.86
CA PHE A 80 4.60 -1.15 2.91
C PHE A 80 5.31 -1.30 1.57
N TYR A 81 6.64 -1.41 1.61
CA TYR A 81 7.47 -1.72 0.45
C TYR A 81 7.94 -3.16 0.55
N ILE A 82 7.69 -3.92 -0.51
CA ILE A 82 8.03 -5.35 -0.56
C ILE A 82 8.75 -5.69 -1.86
N SER A 83 9.92 -6.33 -1.73
CA SER A 83 10.61 -6.91 -2.88
C SER A 83 9.88 -8.15 -3.39
N THR A 84 10.02 -8.47 -4.67
CA THR A 84 9.47 -9.70 -5.27
C THR A 84 9.93 -10.94 -4.51
N GLU A 85 11.22 -10.99 -4.12
CA GLU A 85 11.78 -12.11 -3.35
C GLU A 85 11.12 -12.28 -1.98
N ASP A 86 10.92 -11.19 -1.23
CA ASP A 86 10.26 -11.24 0.08
C ASP A 86 8.79 -11.63 -0.05
N LEU A 87 8.12 -11.12 -1.09
CA LEU A 87 6.73 -11.47 -1.37
C LEU A 87 6.57 -12.97 -1.65
N GLU A 88 7.42 -13.53 -2.52
CA GLU A 88 7.42 -14.97 -2.81
C GLU A 88 7.64 -15.82 -1.55
N LYS A 89 8.61 -15.45 -0.71
CA LYS A 89 8.87 -16.15 0.56
C LYS A 89 7.65 -16.13 1.50
N ILE A 90 6.99 -14.99 1.61
CA ILE A 90 5.79 -14.84 2.45
C ILE A 90 4.65 -15.71 1.88
N ILE A 91 4.38 -15.64 0.58
CA ILE A 91 3.33 -16.42 -0.06
C ILE A 91 3.55 -17.92 0.15
N ILE A 92 4.79 -18.40 -0.06
CA ILE A 92 5.14 -19.80 0.16
C ILE A 92 4.90 -20.19 1.62
N SER A 93 5.38 -19.39 2.57
CA SER A 93 5.21 -19.66 4.01
C SER A 93 3.74 -19.68 4.42
N VAL A 94 2.94 -18.75 3.93
CA VAL A 94 1.51 -18.68 4.23
C VAL A 94 0.76 -19.86 3.60
N SER A 95 1.04 -20.19 2.33
CA SER A 95 0.36 -21.27 1.61
C SER A 95 0.68 -22.66 2.13
N GLN A 96 1.87 -22.87 2.71
CA GLN A 96 2.23 -24.14 3.35
C GLN A 96 1.46 -24.41 4.65
N ASN A 97 1.10 -23.36 5.36
CA ASN A 97 0.47 -23.47 6.68
C ASN A 97 -1.05 -23.27 6.66
N TYR A 98 -1.59 -22.72 5.57
CA TYR A 98 -3.00 -22.37 5.42
C TYR A 98 -3.50 -22.77 4.04
N SER A 99 -4.71 -23.35 3.99
CA SER A 99 -5.38 -23.64 2.71
C SER A 99 -5.87 -22.34 2.10
N ILE A 100 -5.03 -21.70 1.29
CA ILE A 100 -5.41 -20.51 0.56
C ILE A 100 -6.11 -20.93 -0.73
N SER A 101 -7.35 -20.54 -0.90
CA SER A 101 -8.05 -20.68 -2.16
C SER A 101 -7.48 -19.70 -3.19
N CYS A 102 -6.61 -20.18 -4.06
CA CYS A 102 -6.06 -19.40 -5.17
C CYS A 102 -7.05 -19.18 -6.33
N GLN A 103 -8.29 -19.60 -6.18
CA GLN A 103 -9.33 -19.45 -7.21
C GLN A 103 -10.00 -18.08 -7.09
N SER A 104 -9.36 -17.03 -7.52
CA SER A 104 -10.09 -15.80 -7.83
C SER A 104 -10.42 -15.76 -9.31
N ASN A 105 -11.62 -16.16 -9.68
CA ASN A 105 -12.20 -15.88 -11.01
C ASN A 105 -12.67 -14.42 -11.11
N HIS A 106 -12.12 -13.54 -10.31
CA HIS A 106 -12.48 -12.13 -10.33
C HIS A 106 -12.00 -11.47 -11.62
N ILE A 107 -12.91 -11.27 -12.56
CA ILE A 107 -12.68 -10.52 -13.79
C ILE A 107 -13.11 -9.09 -13.53
N CYS A 108 -12.18 -8.24 -13.18
CA CYS A 108 -12.42 -6.82 -12.97
C CYS A 108 -11.73 -6.01 -14.07
N ASN A 109 -12.46 -5.12 -14.73
CA ASN A 109 -11.87 -4.22 -15.72
C ASN A 109 -10.88 -3.22 -15.12
N LYS A 110 -10.99 -2.94 -13.81
CA LYS A 110 -10.07 -2.04 -13.07
C LYS A 110 -8.67 -2.63 -12.89
N CYS A 111 -8.55 -3.97 -12.91
CA CYS A 111 -7.30 -4.68 -12.63
C CYS A 111 -6.55 -5.13 -13.90
N ARG A 112 -7.07 -4.79 -15.10
CA ARG A 112 -6.46 -5.22 -16.35
C ARG A 112 -5.24 -4.35 -16.68
N ASN A 113 -4.06 -4.98 -16.70
CA ASN A 113 -2.81 -4.46 -17.26
C ASN A 113 -2.33 -3.11 -16.71
N THR A 114 -2.61 -2.79 -15.44
CA THR A 114 -2.11 -1.58 -14.81
C THR A 114 -1.08 -1.94 -13.75
N ASN A 115 0.01 -1.18 -13.72
CA ASN A 115 1.02 -1.23 -12.66
C ASN A 115 0.55 -0.47 -11.41
N PHE A 116 -0.76 -0.26 -11.29
CA PHE A 116 -1.43 0.45 -10.22
C PHE A 116 -2.84 -0.08 -10.00
N ILE A 117 -3.21 -0.28 -8.75
CA ILE A 117 -4.58 -0.61 -8.32
C ILE A 117 -4.98 0.33 -7.19
N ALA A 118 -6.19 0.87 -7.28
CA ALA A 118 -6.86 1.58 -6.19
C ALA A 118 -8.13 0.82 -5.80
N THR A 119 -8.36 0.61 -4.51
CA THR A 119 -9.53 -0.12 -4.02
C THR A 119 -9.90 0.29 -2.59
N GLU A 120 -11.16 0.11 -2.26
CA GLU A 120 -11.58 0.12 -0.86
C GLU A 120 -11.11 -1.19 -0.21
N PRO A 121 -10.43 -1.11 0.95
CA PRO A 121 -10.05 -2.30 1.69
C PRO A 121 -11.26 -2.94 2.36
N SER A 122 -11.21 -4.26 2.60
CA SER A 122 -12.16 -4.88 3.51
C SER A 122 -12.05 -4.30 4.92
N PRO A 123 -13.09 -4.41 5.76
CA PRO A 123 -13.07 -3.88 7.12
C PRO A 123 -11.87 -4.33 7.94
N ILE A 124 -11.48 -5.59 7.83
CA ILE A 124 -10.34 -6.15 8.57
C ILE A 124 -9.00 -5.55 8.13
N ILE A 125 -8.83 -5.27 6.83
CA ILE A 125 -7.63 -4.61 6.30
C ILE A 125 -7.60 -3.13 6.73
N ALA A 126 -8.75 -2.44 6.72
CA ALA A 126 -8.85 -1.07 7.21
C ALA A 126 -8.52 -0.98 8.73
N GLU A 127 -9.02 -1.91 9.54
CA GLU A 127 -8.67 -2.03 10.96
C GLU A 127 -7.18 -2.31 11.17
N PHE A 128 -6.58 -3.17 10.35
CA PHE A 128 -5.15 -3.44 10.37
C PHE A 128 -4.34 -2.14 10.17
N PHE A 129 -4.64 -1.34 9.15
CA PHE A 129 -3.96 -0.07 8.94
C PHE A 129 -4.22 0.95 10.07
N GLY A 130 -5.42 0.97 10.62
CA GLY A 130 -5.75 1.75 11.80
C GLY A 130 -4.89 1.36 13.01
N TYR A 131 -4.65 0.06 13.18
CA TYR A 131 -3.76 -0.46 14.22
C TYR A 131 -2.30 -0.09 13.96
N ILE A 132 -1.81 -0.26 12.72
CA ILE A 132 -0.46 0.17 12.33
C ILE A 132 -0.25 1.66 12.59
N ASN A 133 -1.24 2.50 12.28
CA ASN A 133 -1.15 3.93 12.53
C ASN A 133 -0.90 4.27 14.00
N ARG A 134 -1.39 3.46 14.93
CA ARG A 134 -1.15 3.63 16.38
C ARG A 134 0.31 3.39 16.75
N TYR A 135 1.03 2.47 16.08
CA TYR A 135 2.46 2.27 16.29
C TYR A 135 3.26 3.55 16.08
N PHE A 136 2.89 4.33 15.05
CA PHE A 136 3.56 5.60 14.76
C PHE A 136 3.16 6.74 15.69
N ARG A 137 2.00 6.65 16.35
CA ARG A 137 1.55 7.66 17.32
C ARG A 137 2.15 7.48 18.70
N HIS A 138 2.44 6.26 19.07
CA HIS A 138 3.02 5.92 20.37
C HIS A 138 4.50 5.67 20.23
N ASN A 139 5.33 6.66 20.60
CA ASN A 139 6.81 6.56 20.58
C ASN A 139 7.38 5.43 21.45
N SER A 140 6.53 4.67 22.16
CA SER A 140 6.93 3.57 23.03
C SER A 140 7.25 2.27 22.29
N ILE A 141 6.83 2.12 21.03
CA ILE A 141 7.12 0.93 20.23
C ILE A 141 8.02 1.35 19.08
N ARG A 142 9.28 0.91 19.12
CA ARG A 142 10.17 1.04 17.96
C ARG A 142 9.66 0.11 16.85
N VAL A 143 9.42 0.68 15.68
CA VAL A 143 9.22 -0.11 14.47
C VAL A 143 10.59 -0.66 14.07
N THR A 144 10.89 -1.88 14.52
CA THR A 144 12.13 -2.60 14.19
C THR A 144 11.89 -3.41 12.92
N GLU A 145 12.97 -3.85 12.28
CA GLU A 145 12.88 -4.72 11.09
C GLU A 145 12.04 -5.99 11.36
N ALA A 146 12.13 -6.55 12.57
CA ALA A 146 11.31 -7.69 12.96
C ALA A 146 9.81 -7.36 13.00
N VAL A 147 9.45 -6.19 13.52
CA VAL A 147 8.05 -5.72 13.52
C VAL A 147 7.56 -5.46 12.10
N GLU A 148 8.37 -4.83 11.26
CA GLU A 148 8.04 -4.61 9.84
C GLU A 148 7.76 -5.93 9.13
N GLN A 149 8.60 -6.94 9.33
CA GLN A 149 8.44 -8.25 8.72
C GLN A 149 7.17 -8.97 9.19
N ILE A 150 6.89 -8.95 10.50
CA ILE A 150 5.66 -9.56 11.06
C ILE A 150 4.42 -8.87 10.49
N LYS A 151 4.41 -7.53 10.46
CA LYS A 151 3.26 -6.78 9.98
C LYS A 151 3.05 -6.90 8.47
N LEU A 152 4.12 -6.98 7.71
CA LEU A 152 4.04 -7.26 6.28
C LEU A 152 3.45 -8.66 6.02
N THR A 153 3.91 -9.68 6.76
CA THR A 153 3.38 -11.04 6.65
C THR A 153 1.88 -11.09 7.00
N GLU A 154 1.48 -10.39 8.06
CA GLU A 154 0.07 -10.27 8.45
C GLU A 154 -0.77 -9.59 7.34
N LEU A 155 -0.29 -8.49 6.77
CA LEU A 155 -0.98 -7.81 5.68
C LEU A 155 -1.18 -8.73 4.47
N ILE A 156 -0.13 -9.41 4.02
CA ILE A 156 -0.21 -10.34 2.89
C ILE A 156 -1.19 -11.48 3.19
N PHE A 157 -1.17 -12.02 4.41
CA PHE A 157 -2.13 -13.04 4.84
C PHE A 157 -3.58 -12.52 4.75
N LEU A 158 -3.85 -11.32 5.23
CA LEU A 158 -5.19 -10.71 5.16
C LEU A 158 -5.63 -10.50 3.71
N ILE A 159 -4.74 -10.01 2.84
CA ILE A 159 -5.03 -9.81 1.42
C ILE A 159 -5.34 -11.14 0.72
N LEU A 160 -4.56 -12.19 0.97
CA LEU A 160 -4.75 -13.50 0.35
C LEU A 160 -6.07 -14.18 0.78
N ASN A 161 -6.56 -13.88 1.98
CA ASN A 161 -7.82 -14.40 2.49
C ASN A 161 -9.03 -13.51 2.16
N ASP A 162 -8.82 -12.35 1.58
CA ASP A 162 -9.90 -11.46 1.15
C ASP A 162 -10.43 -11.89 -0.21
N GLU A 163 -11.66 -12.40 -0.26
CA GLU A 163 -12.25 -12.95 -1.48
C GLU A 163 -12.54 -11.87 -2.54
N ASP A 164 -12.84 -10.66 -2.10
CA ASP A 164 -13.31 -9.57 -2.97
C ASP A 164 -12.21 -8.57 -3.37
N ASN A 165 -10.95 -8.80 -2.96
CA ASN A 165 -9.91 -7.81 -3.13
C ASN A 165 -9.17 -7.93 -4.48
N CYS A 166 -9.24 -6.87 -5.29
CA CYS A 166 -8.47 -6.75 -6.54
C CYS A 166 -6.96 -6.90 -6.34
N ILE A 167 -6.47 -6.58 -5.15
CA ILE A 167 -5.05 -6.64 -4.77
C ILE A 167 -4.51 -8.07 -4.81
N LYS A 168 -5.34 -9.06 -4.50
CA LYS A 168 -4.98 -10.48 -4.56
C LYS A 168 -4.43 -10.92 -5.92
N ARG A 169 -4.72 -10.17 -6.99
CA ARG A 169 -4.19 -10.44 -8.33
C ARG A 169 -2.81 -9.84 -8.59
N PHE A 170 -2.44 -8.88 -7.77
CA PHE A 170 -1.16 -8.19 -7.91
C PHE A 170 -0.04 -8.96 -7.18
N ILE A 171 -0.44 -9.79 -6.25
CA ILE A 171 0.39 -10.68 -5.44
C ILE A 171 0.34 -12.08 -6.04
#